data_14cfb51a52281575910283336529c6ec
#
_entry.id   14cfb51a52281575910283336529c6ec
#
_cell.length_a   1.000
_cell.length_b   1.000
_cell.length_c   1.000
_cell.angle_alpha   90.00
_cell.angle_beta   90.00
_cell.angle_gamma   90.00
#
_symmetry.space_group_name_H-M   'P 1'
#
loop_
_entity.id
_entity.type
_entity.pdbx_description
1 polymer ?
#
loop_
_entity_poly.entity_id
_entity_poly.type
_entity_poly.pdbx_seq_one_letter_code
_entity_poly.pdbx_strand_id
1 'polypeptide(L)'
;MDGKSMAWYIGFGVGILAVAIIATVIRTVQKRRGMEPGEYDERQQVQRGAAAQRAFVTLLLLLCVNGVVSGTLGIHWAKPGVDSFLCMFVSVGMFVVECIRRDAYFTVKQTTRSGIAIFTLVTLCQVPATIIHAVDGDFIRDGQLTLSAINPACMVLFAAVLIAILLKRRSDKEEDEE
;
A
#
# COMPACT_ATOMS: atom_id res chain seq x y z
N MET A 1 -21.70 22.52 1.84
CA MET A 1 -20.24 22.78 1.68
C MET A 1 -19.65 22.74 3.08
N ASP A 2 -19.08 21.59 3.44
CA ASP A 2 -18.58 21.35 4.78
C ASP A 2 -17.39 22.27 5.05
N GLY A 3 -17.46 23.07 6.14
CA GLY A 3 -16.50 24.05 6.56
C GLY A 3 -15.15 23.49 7.01
N LYS A 4 -14.52 22.69 6.15
CA LYS A 4 -13.12 22.38 6.35
C LYS A 4 -12.34 23.67 6.28
N SER A 5 -11.72 24.06 7.39
CA SER A 5 -11.00 25.31 7.49
C SER A 5 -9.92 25.40 6.41
N MET A 6 -9.63 26.58 5.91
CA MET A 6 -8.53 26.83 4.95
C MET A 6 -7.21 26.21 5.45
N ALA A 7 -7.00 26.16 6.76
CA ALA A 7 -5.88 25.50 7.42
C ALA A 7 -5.79 23.99 7.07
N TRP A 8 -6.90 23.29 6.89
CA TRP A 8 -6.92 21.88 6.50
C TRP A 8 -6.36 21.68 5.09
N TYR A 9 -6.78 22.50 4.12
CA TYR A 9 -6.29 22.42 2.73
C TYR A 9 -4.81 22.80 2.64
N ILE A 10 -4.39 23.80 3.40
CA ILE A 10 -2.97 24.21 3.49
C ILE A 10 -2.15 23.07 4.09
N GLY A 11 -2.59 22.47 5.20
CA GLY A 11 -1.92 21.34 5.84
C GLY A 11 -1.79 20.13 4.92
N PHE A 12 -2.83 19.79 4.17
CA PHE A 12 -2.83 18.72 3.19
C PHE A 12 -1.84 19.00 2.04
N GLY A 13 -1.86 20.21 1.49
CA GLY A 13 -0.92 20.63 0.44
C GLY A 13 0.53 20.61 0.90
N VAL A 14 0.81 21.12 2.11
CA VAL A 14 2.15 21.09 2.72
C VAL A 14 2.59 19.65 2.95
N GLY A 15 1.70 18.76 3.39
CA GLY A 15 2.00 17.32 3.58
C GLY A 15 2.44 16.65 2.28
N ILE A 16 1.72 16.86 1.18
CA ILE A 16 2.09 16.32 -0.14
C ILE A 16 3.45 16.89 -0.59
N LEU A 17 3.65 18.19 -0.43
CA LEU A 17 4.91 18.84 -0.81
C LEU A 17 6.09 18.28 0.00
N ALA A 18 5.92 18.10 1.31
CA ALA A 18 6.93 17.51 2.18
C ALA A 18 7.31 16.08 1.74
N VAL A 19 6.33 15.23 1.43
CA VAL A 19 6.58 13.88 0.92
C VAL A 19 7.34 13.90 -0.40
N ALA A 20 6.98 14.79 -1.33
CA ALA A 20 7.67 14.95 -2.60
C ALA A 20 9.13 15.41 -2.42
N ILE A 21 9.37 16.35 -1.52
CA ILE A 21 10.72 16.83 -1.17
C ILE A 21 11.54 15.71 -0.57
N ILE A 22 11.00 14.99 0.43
CA ILE A 22 11.68 13.86 1.08
C ILE A 22 12.05 12.79 0.06
N ALA A 23 11.11 12.41 -0.82
CA ALA A 23 11.35 11.43 -1.87
C ALA A 23 12.46 11.86 -2.83
N THR A 24 12.48 13.15 -3.20
CA THR A 24 13.50 13.72 -4.08
C THR A 24 14.88 13.75 -3.38
N VAL A 25 14.93 14.14 -2.12
CA VAL A 25 16.16 14.14 -1.31
C VAL A 25 16.72 12.72 -1.17
N ILE A 26 15.86 11.74 -0.84
CA ILE A 26 16.27 10.33 -0.73
C ILE A 26 16.87 9.85 -2.06
N ARG A 27 16.20 10.09 -3.19
CA ARG A 27 16.70 9.72 -4.53
C ARG A 27 18.05 10.37 -4.84
N THR A 28 18.19 11.65 -4.50
CA THR A 28 19.44 12.41 -4.77
C THR A 28 20.59 11.88 -3.90
N VAL A 29 20.33 11.59 -2.62
CA VAL A 29 21.33 11.03 -1.70
C VAL A 29 21.75 9.61 -2.14
N GLN A 30 20.78 8.78 -2.56
CA GLN A 30 21.07 7.44 -3.08
C GLN A 30 21.94 7.51 -4.33
N LYS A 31 21.63 8.40 -5.27
CA LYS A 31 22.44 8.63 -6.47
C LYS A 31 23.86 9.11 -6.15
N ARG A 32 24.00 10.04 -5.19
CA ARG A 32 25.33 10.54 -4.76
C ARG A 32 26.18 9.47 -4.07
N ARG A 33 25.56 8.48 -3.42
CA ARG A 33 26.24 7.37 -2.77
C ARG A 33 26.61 6.23 -3.73
N GLY A 34 26.43 6.43 -5.05
CA GLY A 34 26.67 5.38 -6.04
C GLY A 34 25.72 4.18 -5.89
N MET A 35 24.67 4.33 -5.09
CA MET A 35 23.58 3.38 -5.05
C MET A 35 22.70 3.67 -6.26
N GLU A 36 23.00 3.01 -7.37
CA GLU A 36 22.08 3.00 -8.50
C GLU A 36 20.71 2.54 -7.99
N PRO A 37 19.60 3.20 -8.40
CA PRO A 37 18.27 2.72 -8.04
C PRO A 37 18.19 1.27 -8.51
N GLY A 38 17.96 0.36 -7.56
CA GLY A 38 18.13 -1.07 -7.62
C GLY A 38 17.95 -1.64 -9.01
N GLU A 39 19.03 -2.15 -9.54
CA GLU A 39 19.06 -2.79 -10.84
C GLU A 39 18.27 -4.09 -10.73
N TYR A 40 17.07 -4.07 -11.30
CA TYR A 40 16.29 -5.30 -11.49
C TYR A 40 16.86 -6.01 -12.71
N ASP A 41 17.04 -7.31 -12.65
CA ASP A 41 17.41 -8.10 -13.81
C ASP A 41 16.25 -8.14 -14.83
N GLU A 42 16.52 -8.55 -16.05
CA GLU A 42 15.50 -8.61 -17.12
C GLU A 42 14.30 -9.48 -16.73
N ARG A 43 14.53 -10.62 -16.07
CA ARG A 43 13.49 -11.51 -15.57
C ARG A 43 12.60 -10.80 -14.56
N GLN A 44 13.20 -10.11 -13.61
CA GLN A 44 12.47 -9.34 -12.60
C GLN A 44 11.63 -8.22 -13.23
N GLN A 45 12.17 -7.52 -14.24
CA GLN A 45 11.45 -6.46 -14.94
C GLN A 45 10.21 -7.01 -15.66
N VAL A 46 10.33 -8.15 -16.35
CA VAL A 46 9.20 -8.82 -17.02
C VAL A 46 8.13 -9.25 -16.00
N GLN A 47 8.54 -9.86 -14.87
CA GLN A 47 7.61 -10.30 -13.83
C GLN A 47 6.89 -9.11 -13.15
N ARG A 48 7.61 -8.02 -12.90
CA ARG A 48 7.01 -6.77 -12.39
C ARG A 48 6.02 -6.17 -13.38
N GLY A 49 6.35 -6.16 -14.66
CA GLY A 49 5.45 -5.70 -15.71
C GLY A 49 4.15 -6.50 -15.75
N ALA A 50 4.25 -7.83 -15.70
CA ALA A 50 3.09 -8.72 -15.66
C ALA A 50 2.25 -8.53 -14.37
N ALA A 51 2.90 -8.37 -13.22
CA ALA A 51 2.21 -8.11 -11.95
C ALA A 51 1.50 -6.75 -11.97
N ALA A 52 2.15 -5.70 -12.51
CA ALA A 52 1.57 -4.37 -12.65
C ALA A 52 0.34 -4.38 -13.58
N GLN A 53 0.42 -5.09 -14.71
CA GLN A 53 -0.71 -5.23 -15.64
C GLN A 53 -1.92 -5.89 -14.95
N ARG A 54 -1.71 -6.98 -14.19
CA ARG A 54 -2.80 -7.66 -13.46
C ARG A 54 -3.39 -6.75 -12.39
N ALA A 55 -2.55 -6.09 -11.60
CA ALA A 55 -3.00 -5.15 -10.58
C ALA A 55 -3.80 -3.99 -11.20
N PHE A 56 -3.36 -3.46 -12.34
CA PHE A 56 -4.08 -2.41 -13.06
C PHE A 56 -5.46 -2.88 -13.52
N VAL A 57 -5.54 -4.06 -14.15
CA VAL A 57 -6.82 -4.64 -14.57
C VAL A 57 -7.73 -4.88 -13.36
N THR A 58 -7.18 -5.42 -12.26
CA THR A 58 -7.94 -5.60 -11.01
C THR A 58 -8.47 -4.28 -10.47
N LEU A 59 -7.65 -3.22 -10.48
CA LEU A 59 -8.09 -1.88 -10.06
C LEU A 59 -9.23 -1.36 -10.91
N LEU A 60 -9.14 -1.48 -12.22
CA LEU A 60 -10.21 -1.06 -13.13
C LEU A 60 -11.50 -1.83 -12.86
N LEU A 61 -11.43 -3.16 -12.71
CA LEU A 61 -12.60 -3.98 -12.39
C LEU A 61 -13.23 -3.59 -11.05
N LEU A 62 -12.43 -3.40 -10.00
CA LEU A 62 -12.92 -2.97 -8.69
C LEU A 62 -13.58 -1.60 -8.75
N LEU A 63 -12.99 -0.64 -9.46
CA LEU A 63 -13.57 0.69 -9.62
C LEU A 63 -14.86 0.66 -10.47
N CYS A 64 -14.92 -0.16 -11.52
CA CYS A 64 -16.13 -0.35 -12.30
C CYS A 64 -17.24 -0.97 -11.46
N VAL A 65 -16.95 -2.04 -10.70
CA VAL A 65 -17.93 -2.67 -9.79
C VAL A 65 -18.39 -1.67 -8.73
N ASN A 66 -17.46 -0.94 -8.11
CA ASN A 66 -17.81 0.09 -7.13
C ASN A 66 -18.67 1.19 -7.74
N GLY A 67 -18.37 1.63 -8.95
CA GLY A 67 -19.16 2.61 -9.68
C GLY A 67 -20.60 2.13 -9.98
N VAL A 68 -20.77 0.86 -10.36
CA VAL A 68 -22.10 0.26 -10.54
C VAL A 68 -22.85 0.16 -9.21
N VAL A 69 -22.20 -0.33 -8.16
CA VAL A 69 -22.80 -0.49 -6.83
C VAL A 69 -23.25 0.85 -6.26
N SER A 70 -22.39 1.86 -6.30
CA SER A 70 -22.72 3.18 -5.76
C SER A 70 -23.59 4.04 -6.69
N GLY A 71 -23.31 4.02 -8.00
CA GLY A 71 -23.98 4.87 -8.97
C GLY A 71 -25.30 4.33 -9.47
N THR A 72 -25.42 3.00 -9.67
CA THR A 72 -26.64 2.38 -10.24
C THR A 72 -27.53 1.78 -9.17
N LEU A 73 -26.96 1.08 -8.19
CA LEU A 73 -27.72 0.46 -7.11
C LEU A 73 -27.97 1.41 -5.92
N GLY A 74 -27.31 2.56 -5.88
CA GLY A 74 -27.45 3.53 -4.80
C GLY A 74 -26.88 3.05 -3.45
N ILE A 75 -26.06 1.99 -3.45
CA ILE A 75 -25.49 1.41 -2.23
C ILE A 75 -24.17 2.12 -1.91
N HIS A 76 -24.20 3.06 -0.97
CA HIS A 76 -23.03 3.77 -0.51
C HIS A 76 -22.46 3.09 0.75
N TRP A 77 -21.57 2.09 0.56
CA TRP A 77 -20.96 1.31 1.63
C TRP A 77 -19.79 2.02 2.33
N ALA A 78 -19.24 3.04 1.72
CA ALA A 78 -18.16 3.88 2.26
C ALA A 78 -18.40 5.35 1.90
N LYS A 79 -17.82 6.27 2.66
CA LYS A 79 -17.87 7.70 2.35
C LYS A 79 -17.11 7.98 1.06
N PRO A 80 -17.48 9.04 0.30
CA PRO A 80 -16.86 9.37 -0.97
C PRO A 80 -15.34 9.43 -0.90
N GLY A 81 -14.69 8.67 -1.77
CA GLY A 81 -13.22 8.56 -1.84
C GLY A 81 -12.64 7.42 -0.99
N VAL A 82 -13.25 7.02 0.13
CA VAL A 82 -12.78 5.89 0.96
C VAL A 82 -12.90 4.58 0.18
N ASP A 83 -13.99 4.38 -0.51
CA ASP A 83 -14.25 3.26 -1.41
C ASP A 83 -13.16 3.10 -2.47
N SER A 84 -12.79 4.19 -3.14
CA SER A 84 -11.75 4.19 -4.17
C SER A 84 -10.35 3.92 -3.58
N PHE A 85 -10.05 4.46 -2.40
CA PHE A 85 -8.81 4.14 -1.68
C PHE A 85 -8.71 2.66 -1.32
N LEU A 86 -9.81 2.05 -0.85
CA LEU A 86 -9.82 0.63 -0.53
C LEU A 86 -9.62 -0.24 -1.77
N CYS A 87 -10.24 0.10 -2.90
CA CYS A 87 -9.99 -0.57 -4.19
C CYS A 87 -8.51 -0.47 -4.60
N MET A 88 -7.90 0.70 -4.42
CA MET A 88 -6.48 0.90 -4.70
C MET A 88 -5.60 0.05 -3.78
N PHE A 89 -5.89 -0.04 -2.48
CA PHE A 89 -5.11 -0.87 -1.55
C PHE A 89 -5.14 -2.35 -1.90
N VAL A 90 -6.29 -2.88 -2.31
CA VAL A 90 -6.40 -4.27 -2.78
C VAL A 90 -5.49 -4.48 -3.99
N SER A 91 -5.52 -3.59 -4.97
CA SER A 91 -4.72 -3.70 -6.19
C SER A 91 -3.22 -3.57 -5.92
N VAL A 92 -2.83 -2.60 -5.09
CA VAL A 92 -1.42 -2.42 -4.67
C VAL A 92 -0.94 -3.64 -3.87
N GLY A 93 -1.77 -4.15 -2.95
CA GLY A 93 -1.46 -5.36 -2.20
C GLY A 93 -1.22 -6.56 -3.10
N MET A 94 -2.09 -6.77 -4.08
CA MET A 94 -1.95 -7.84 -5.07
C MET A 94 -0.64 -7.69 -5.86
N PHE A 95 -0.32 -6.48 -6.34
CA PHE A 95 0.94 -6.19 -7.03
C PHE A 95 2.16 -6.57 -6.18
N VAL A 96 2.19 -6.10 -4.93
CA VAL A 96 3.34 -6.32 -4.03
C VAL A 96 3.50 -7.79 -3.70
N VAL A 97 2.41 -8.47 -3.32
CA VAL A 97 2.43 -9.91 -2.99
C VAL A 97 2.86 -10.74 -4.20
N GLU A 98 2.38 -10.41 -5.40
CA GLU A 98 2.78 -11.13 -6.60
C GLU A 98 4.26 -10.91 -6.95
N CYS A 99 4.77 -9.68 -6.80
CA CYS A 99 6.18 -9.39 -6.96
C CYS A 99 7.06 -10.16 -5.97
N ILE A 100 6.63 -10.29 -4.70
CA ILE A 100 7.35 -11.08 -3.69
C ILE A 100 7.40 -12.55 -4.08
N ARG A 101 6.25 -13.14 -4.45
CA ARG A 101 6.17 -14.56 -4.84
C ARG A 101 7.02 -14.91 -6.05
N ARG A 102 7.30 -13.94 -6.93
CA ARG A 102 8.06 -14.12 -8.17
C ARG A 102 9.50 -13.61 -8.09
N ASP A 103 10.01 -13.33 -6.89
CA ASP A 103 11.35 -12.78 -6.63
C ASP A 103 11.65 -11.47 -7.38
N ALA A 104 10.60 -10.70 -7.66
CA ALA A 104 10.66 -9.44 -8.39
C ALA A 104 10.41 -8.21 -7.52
N TYR A 105 10.29 -8.36 -6.19
CA TYR A 105 10.05 -7.25 -5.27
C TYR A 105 11.34 -6.59 -4.81
N PHE A 106 12.29 -7.41 -4.33
CA PHE A 106 13.58 -6.93 -3.86
C PHE A 106 14.57 -6.86 -5.01
N THR A 107 15.35 -5.78 -5.05
CA THR A 107 16.45 -5.67 -6.01
C THR A 107 17.59 -6.61 -5.64
N VAL A 108 18.43 -6.95 -6.60
CA VAL A 108 19.61 -7.83 -6.40
C VAL A 108 20.49 -7.39 -5.23
N LYS A 109 20.53 -6.08 -4.94
CA LYS A 109 21.34 -5.49 -3.87
C LYS A 109 20.58 -5.26 -2.54
N GLN A 110 19.26 -5.48 -2.51
CA GLN A 110 18.44 -5.18 -1.35
C GLN A 110 18.24 -6.41 -0.48
N THR A 111 18.56 -6.30 0.80
CA THR A 111 18.43 -7.41 1.75
C THR A 111 16.97 -7.56 2.19
N THR A 112 16.41 -8.75 2.09
CA THR A 112 15.07 -9.12 2.59
C THR A 112 14.84 -8.72 4.06
N ARG A 113 15.91 -8.75 4.88
CA ARG A 113 15.85 -8.31 6.31
C ARG A 113 15.45 -6.86 6.47
N SER A 114 15.95 -5.98 5.60
CA SER A 114 15.58 -4.55 5.62
C SER A 114 14.10 -4.36 5.28
N GLY A 115 13.57 -5.11 4.31
CA GLY A 115 12.15 -5.09 3.97
C GLY A 115 11.28 -5.54 5.15
N ILE A 116 11.62 -6.65 5.80
CA ILE A 116 10.91 -7.14 6.98
C ILE A 116 10.87 -6.08 8.07
N ALA A 117 12.01 -5.46 8.39
CA ALA A 117 12.09 -4.42 9.43
C ALA A 117 11.19 -3.22 9.12
N ILE A 118 11.21 -2.73 7.87
CA ILE A 118 10.39 -1.58 7.44
C ILE A 118 8.90 -1.93 7.52
N PHE A 119 8.46 -3.06 6.95
CA PHE A 119 7.04 -3.43 6.98
C PHE A 119 6.55 -3.71 8.40
N THR A 120 7.38 -4.32 9.26
CA THR A 120 7.05 -4.51 10.68
C THR A 120 6.88 -3.18 11.39
N LEU A 121 7.83 -2.26 11.21
CA LEU A 121 7.76 -0.93 11.83
C LEU A 121 6.51 -0.17 11.39
N VAL A 122 6.23 -0.14 10.08
CA VAL A 122 5.06 0.57 9.54
C VAL A 122 3.76 -0.06 10.03
N THR A 123 3.67 -1.40 10.08
CA THR A 123 2.50 -2.10 10.65
C THR A 123 2.30 -1.73 12.12
N LEU A 124 3.36 -1.74 12.92
CA LEU A 124 3.29 -1.36 14.33
C LEU A 124 2.88 0.11 14.54
N CYS A 125 3.35 1.01 13.68
CA CYS A 125 2.95 2.43 13.73
C CYS A 125 1.45 2.65 13.47
N GLN A 126 0.77 1.74 12.77
CA GLN A 126 -0.67 1.84 12.52
C GLN A 126 -1.53 1.36 13.70
N VAL A 127 -0.96 0.57 14.61
CA VAL A 127 -1.70 -0.03 15.74
C VAL A 127 -2.33 1.02 16.66
N PRO A 128 -1.59 2.05 17.15
CA PRO A 128 -2.18 3.06 18.05
C PRO A 128 -3.36 3.79 17.42
N ALA A 129 -3.22 4.24 16.17
CA ALA A 129 -4.28 4.94 15.45
C ALA A 129 -5.51 4.03 15.25
N THR A 130 -5.28 2.77 14.90
CA THR A 130 -6.37 1.78 14.75
C THR A 130 -7.10 1.54 16.05
N ILE A 131 -6.39 1.42 17.19
CA ILE A 131 -7.01 1.22 18.50
C ILE A 131 -7.84 2.44 18.92
N ILE A 132 -7.30 3.65 18.76
CA ILE A 132 -8.02 4.89 19.10
C ILE A 132 -9.33 4.97 18.30
N HIS A 133 -9.28 4.81 16.97
CA HIS A 133 -10.48 4.85 16.14
C HIS A 133 -11.46 3.69 16.40
N ALA A 134 -10.97 2.53 16.87
CA ALA A 134 -11.81 1.41 17.27
C ALA A 134 -12.57 1.73 18.56
N VAL A 135 -11.91 2.32 19.55
CA VAL A 135 -12.53 2.72 20.82
C VAL A 135 -13.55 3.84 20.60
N ASP A 136 -13.24 4.80 19.73
CA ASP A 136 -14.11 5.92 19.41
C ASP A 136 -15.29 5.53 18.50
N GLY A 137 -15.30 4.30 17.96
CA GLY A 137 -16.33 3.83 17.04
C GLY A 137 -16.34 4.54 15.69
N ASP A 138 -15.20 5.13 15.30
CA ASP A 138 -15.08 6.03 14.16
C ASP A 138 -15.03 5.32 12.79
N PHE A 139 -14.97 4.00 12.75
CA PHE A 139 -14.85 3.25 11.48
C PHE A 139 -16.11 3.30 10.64
N ILE A 140 -17.28 3.29 11.28
CA ILE A 140 -18.57 3.30 10.61
C ILE A 140 -19.41 4.44 11.17
N ARG A 141 -19.86 5.33 10.29
CA ARG A 141 -20.81 6.39 10.61
C ARG A 141 -21.92 6.39 9.56
N ASP A 142 -23.16 6.45 10.01
CA ASP A 142 -24.35 6.42 9.13
C ASP A 142 -24.40 5.17 8.22
N GLY A 143 -23.90 4.03 8.70
CA GLY A 143 -23.82 2.79 7.93
C GLY A 143 -22.75 2.74 6.85
N GLN A 144 -21.84 3.74 6.81
CA GLN A 144 -20.77 3.85 5.82
C GLN A 144 -19.39 3.81 6.49
N LEU A 145 -18.43 3.16 5.83
CA LEU A 145 -17.03 3.23 6.24
C LEU A 145 -16.50 4.67 6.10
N THR A 146 -15.79 5.11 7.11
CA THR A 146 -15.19 6.43 7.18
C THR A 146 -13.70 6.41 6.78
N LEU A 147 -13.10 7.59 6.68
CA LEU A 147 -11.66 7.73 6.42
C LEU A 147 -10.79 7.02 7.48
N SER A 148 -11.29 6.90 8.72
CA SER A 148 -10.59 6.19 9.80
C SER A 148 -10.40 4.69 9.51
N ALA A 149 -11.24 4.09 8.65
CA ALA A 149 -11.11 2.71 8.21
C ALA A 149 -9.87 2.46 7.31
N ILE A 150 -9.24 3.51 6.81
CA ILE A 150 -8.01 3.40 6.01
C ILE A 150 -6.84 2.89 6.87
N ASN A 151 -6.74 3.28 8.15
CA ASN A 151 -5.67 2.82 9.04
C ASN A 151 -5.65 1.29 9.21
N PRO A 152 -6.75 0.63 9.63
CA PRO A 152 -6.77 -0.84 9.70
C PRO A 152 -6.62 -1.50 8.31
N ALA A 153 -7.10 -0.89 7.23
CA ALA A 153 -6.88 -1.41 5.89
C ALA A 153 -5.39 -1.40 5.50
N CYS A 154 -4.68 -0.31 5.82
CA CYS A 154 -3.21 -0.23 5.67
C CYS A 154 -2.51 -1.29 6.54
N MET A 155 -2.92 -1.45 7.79
CA MET A 155 -2.35 -2.44 8.70
C MET A 155 -2.50 -3.85 8.13
N VAL A 156 -3.67 -4.21 7.62
CA VAL A 156 -3.94 -5.51 6.98
C VAL A 156 -3.08 -5.68 5.72
N LEU A 157 -2.96 -4.65 4.88
CA LEU A 157 -2.12 -4.68 3.69
C LEU A 157 -0.66 -4.95 4.03
N PHE A 158 -0.08 -4.19 4.96
CA PHE A 158 1.31 -4.38 5.35
C PHE A 158 1.56 -5.71 6.06
N ALA A 159 0.61 -6.18 6.88
CA ALA A 159 0.67 -7.51 7.47
C ALA A 159 0.64 -8.62 6.39
N ALA A 160 -0.21 -8.50 5.37
CA ALA A 160 -0.25 -9.43 4.26
C ALA A 160 1.07 -9.47 3.48
N VAL A 161 1.67 -8.29 3.22
CA VAL A 161 2.99 -8.18 2.59
C VAL A 161 4.05 -8.86 3.46
N LEU A 162 4.06 -8.61 4.77
CA LEU A 162 5.00 -9.22 5.71
C LEU A 162 4.86 -10.75 5.72
N ILE A 163 3.64 -11.26 5.77
CA ILE A 163 3.36 -12.69 5.70
C ILE A 163 3.89 -13.28 4.38
N ALA A 164 3.65 -12.61 3.25
CA ALA A 164 4.15 -13.07 1.95
C ALA A 164 5.69 -13.15 1.91
N ILE A 165 6.39 -12.17 2.49
CA ILE A 165 7.85 -12.18 2.60
C ILE A 165 8.33 -13.36 3.47
N LEU A 166 7.68 -13.59 4.61
CA LEU A 166 8.06 -14.66 5.54
C LEU A 166 7.82 -16.05 4.94
N LEU A 167 6.69 -16.24 4.26
CA LEU A 167 6.37 -17.50 3.58
C LEU A 167 7.37 -17.79 2.46
N LYS A 168 7.69 -16.78 1.63
CA LYS A 168 8.69 -16.95 0.57
C LYS A 168 10.05 -17.31 1.14
N ARG A 169 10.51 -16.63 2.20
CA ARG A 169 11.78 -16.91 2.86
C ARG A 169 11.84 -18.34 3.45
N ARG A 170 10.69 -18.86 3.89
CA ARG A 170 10.62 -20.25 4.38
C ARG A 170 10.77 -21.24 3.24
N SER A 171 10.06 -21.03 2.13
CA SER A 171 10.15 -21.88 0.93
C SER A 171 11.58 -21.93 0.38
N ASP A 172 12.25 -20.76 0.27
CA ASP A 172 13.63 -20.69 -0.23
C ASP A 172 14.62 -21.48 0.65
N LYS A 173 14.40 -21.54 1.97
CA LYS A 173 15.24 -22.33 2.86
C LYS A 173 15.02 -23.83 2.73
N GLU A 174 13.77 -24.24 2.51
CA GLU A 174 13.44 -25.65 2.31
C GLU A 174 14.05 -26.18 0.98
N GLU A 175 14.11 -25.33 -0.07
CA GLU A 175 14.77 -25.67 -1.34
C GLU A 175 16.32 -25.75 -1.25
N ASP A 176 16.94 -25.00 -0.33
CA ASP A 176 18.39 -25.01 -0.12
C ASP A 176 18.87 -26.23 0.73
N GLU A 177 17.94 -26.92 1.42
CA GLU A 177 18.23 -28.09 2.28
C GLU A 177 18.01 -29.44 1.57
N GLU A 178 17.40 -29.45 0.37
CA GLU A 178 17.23 -30.63 -0.50
C GLU A 178 18.36 -30.76 -1.53
#